data_83dc65c2da1a432e0e600c474bd0a9cf
#
_entry.id   83dc65c2da1a432e0e600c474bd0a9cf
#
_cell.length_a   1.000
_cell.length_b   1.000
_cell.length_c   1.000
_cell.angle_alpha   90.00
_cell.angle_beta   90.00
_cell.angle_gamma   90.00
#
_symmetry.space_group_name_H-M   'P 1'
#
loop_
_entity.id
_entity.type
_entity.pdbx_description
1 polymer ?
#
loop_
_entity_poly.entity_id
_entity_poly.type
_entity_poly.pdbx_seq_one_letter_code
_entity_poly.pdbx_strand_id
1 'polypeptide(L)'
;MGVVGVAHATSHFFHLLLPPLFPAFIEAFGLSYSQLGLLMSVFFVVSGVGQALAGFLVDRVGARPVLQGALACFVAAALVVASAQGYASLVVAAVLMGLGNAPFHPADFTILNQRVSSARLGHAFSAHGISGNLGWAAAPVFLIGLSSLAGSWRVAYVGAALLAGAVWLLVVLQREALDPPYEAARSSPPATEASAEQGAAMGRVAAKPLAAERLEALAFLKLPVLWLCFGFFFVVTAALSAIQTFSGPALQALYGLPLAASATVVTGFMLLGALGMVLGGFLSARIERLELTIGVAMSLSALLMLVVSSGAVSGPVAVALCILAGLGSGLAGPSRDMLIRRATPPGATGRVYGTVYSGLDAGFAVAAPLFGWLLDHGQPAGVFLGAAGAWLMGVAVAALIGRRLAHRRV
;
A
#
# COMPACT_ATOMS: atom_id res chain seq x y z
N MET A 1 2.97 8.40 -18.38
CA MET A 1 2.13 7.41 -17.65
C MET A 1 2.83 6.07 -17.51
N GLY A 2 3.29 5.43 -18.59
CA GLY A 2 3.90 4.10 -18.52
C GLY A 2 5.07 3.99 -17.55
N VAL A 3 6.01 4.96 -17.59
CA VAL A 3 7.21 4.96 -16.72
C VAL A 3 6.82 5.04 -15.22
N VAL A 4 5.91 5.95 -14.86
CA VAL A 4 5.40 6.08 -13.48
C VAL A 4 4.70 4.80 -13.05
N GLY A 5 3.87 4.20 -13.93
CA GLY A 5 3.19 2.94 -13.63
C GLY A 5 4.16 1.77 -13.40
N VAL A 6 5.23 1.66 -14.18
CA VAL A 6 6.27 0.62 -13.98
C VAL A 6 7.04 0.87 -12.69
N ALA A 7 7.43 2.10 -12.40
CA ALA A 7 8.09 2.46 -11.16
C ALA A 7 7.21 2.16 -9.94
N HIS A 8 5.92 2.50 -10.00
CA HIS A 8 4.95 2.22 -8.95
C HIS A 8 4.70 0.72 -8.76
N ALA A 9 4.57 -0.04 -9.86
CA ALA A 9 4.50 -1.50 -9.79
C ALA A 9 5.72 -2.10 -9.09
N THR A 10 6.92 -1.55 -9.34
CA THR A 10 8.16 -1.97 -8.67
C THR A 10 8.11 -1.67 -7.17
N SER A 11 7.56 -0.52 -6.74
CA SER A 11 7.37 -0.22 -5.32
C SER A 11 6.48 -1.29 -4.65
N HIS A 12 5.34 -1.61 -5.25
CA HIS A 12 4.44 -2.63 -4.71
C HIS A 12 5.02 -4.05 -4.79
N PHE A 13 5.83 -4.36 -5.80
CA PHE A 13 6.61 -5.59 -5.83
C PHE A 13 7.53 -5.70 -4.60
N PHE A 14 8.19 -4.60 -4.23
CA PHE A 14 9.07 -4.56 -3.07
C PHE A 14 8.33 -4.59 -1.72
N HIS A 15 7.04 -4.25 -1.64
CA HIS A 15 6.23 -4.53 -0.44
C HIS A 15 6.21 -6.03 -0.12
N LEU A 16 6.23 -6.87 -1.14
CA LEU A 16 6.21 -8.33 -1.01
C LEU A 16 7.58 -8.95 -1.29
N LEU A 17 8.68 -8.20 -1.11
CA LEU A 17 10.02 -8.72 -1.35
C LEU A 17 10.36 -9.89 -0.40
N LEU A 18 10.01 -9.80 0.88
CA LEU A 18 10.39 -10.78 1.89
C LEU A 18 9.36 -11.92 2.06
N PRO A 19 8.03 -11.66 2.16
CA PRO A 19 7.04 -12.67 2.57
C PRO A 19 7.02 -13.96 1.75
N PRO A 20 7.15 -13.95 0.41
CA PRO A 20 7.08 -15.17 -0.39
C PRO A 20 8.16 -16.20 -0.05
N LEU A 21 9.28 -15.75 0.51
CA LEU A 21 10.44 -16.61 0.84
C LEU A 21 10.68 -16.71 2.36
N PHE A 22 9.71 -16.40 3.20
CA PHE A 22 9.77 -16.61 4.65
C PHE A 22 10.18 -18.03 5.04
N PRO A 23 9.65 -19.11 4.44
CA PRO A 23 10.13 -20.46 4.75
C PRO A 23 11.63 -20.65 4.54
N ALA A 24 12.21 -20.06 3.50
CA ALA A 24 13.65 -20.12 3.24
C ALA A 24 14.47 -19.37 4.31
N PHE A 25 13.96 -18.28 4.88
CA PHE A 25 14.63 -17.58 5.98
C PHE A 25 14.52 -18.32 7.31
N ILE A 26 13.39 -19.02 7.55
CA ILE A 26 13.23 -19.90 8.71
C ILE A 26 14.26 -21.01 8.64
N GLU A 27 14.37 -21.67 7.49
CA GLU A 27 15.33 -22.75 7.29
C GLU A 27 16.79 -22.28 7.39
N ALA A 28 17.11 -21.13 6.76
CA ALA A 28 18.49 -20.64 6.69
C ALA A 28 19.00 -20.02 7.99
N PHE A 29 18.11 -19.39 8.78
CA PHE A 29 18.52 -18.56 9.92
C PHE A 29 17.81 -18.92 11.24
N GLY A 30 16.95 -19.93 11.26
CA GLY A 30 16.21 -20.35 12.47
C GLY A 30 15.22 -19.30 12.99
N LEU A 31 14.64 -18.48 12.09
CA LEU A 31 13.75 -17.40 12.46
C LEU A 31 12.34 -17.88 12.75
N SER A 32 11.64 -17.17 13.65
CA SER A 32 10.21 -17.35 13.88
C SER A 32 9.37 -16.51 12.93
N TYR A 33 8.09 -16.86 12.75
CA TYR A 33 7.14 -16.02 11.99
C TYR A 33 6.90 -14.67 12.64
N SER A 34 6.96 -14.57 13.99
CA SER A 34 6.92 -13.31 14.71
C SER A 34 8.08 -12.38 14.33
N GLN A 35 9.31 -12.91 14.26
CA GLN A 35 10.48 -12.14 13.82
C GLN A 35 10.33 -11.66 12.37
N LEU A 36 9.81 -12.50 11.49
CA LEU A 36 9.54 -12.15 10.11
C LEU A 36 8.43 -11.09 10.00
N GLY A 37 7.39 -11.19 10.83
CA GLY A 37 6.37 -10.15 10.97
C GLY A 37 6.93 -8.81 11.45
N LEU A 38 7.89 -8.81 12.38
CA LEU A 38 8.57 -7.60 12.83
C LEU A 38 9.40 -6.94 11.71
N LEU A 39 9.97 -7.71 10.77
CA LEU A 39 10.62 -7.11 9.58
C LEU A 39 9.61 -6.30 8.75
N MET A 40 8.39 -6.81 8.59
CA MET A 40 7.32 -6.08 7.90
C MET A 40 6.91 -4.83 8.70
N SER A 41 6.87 -4.91 10.03
CA SER A 41 6.64 -3.73 10.88
C SER A 41 7.71 -2.66 10.67
N VAL A 42 8.99 -3.04 10.65
CA VAL A 42 10.10 -2.11 10.38
C VAL A 42 9.91 -1.45 9.02
N PHE A 43 9.63 -2.23 7.98
CA PHE A 43 9.38 -1.71 6.63
C PHE A 43 8.24 -0.67 6.63
N PHE A 44 7.07 -1.01 7.15
CA PHE A 44 5.89 -0.13 7.09
C PHE A 44 6.01 1.08 8.02
N VAL A 45 6.67 0.97 9.17
CA VAL A 45 6.93 2.12 10.04
C VAL A 45 7.88 3.11 9.36
N VAL A 46 8.99 2.62 8.79
CA VAL A 46 9.94 3.48 8.06
C VAL A 46 9.28 4.11 6.83
N SER A 47 8.49 3.34 6.08
CA SER A 47 7.73 3.82 4.95
C SER A 47 6.72 4.90 5.35
N GLY A 48 5.87 4.64 6.33
CA GLY A 48 4.82 5.57 6.75
C GLY A 48 5.37 6.88 7.32
N VAL A 49 6.41 6.82 8.17
CA VAL A 49 7.10 8.01 8.68
C VAL A 49 7.80 8.76 7.56
N GLY A 50 8.51 8.03 6.71
CA GLY A 50 9.23 8.59 5.56
C GLY A 50 8.28 9.26 4.55
N GLN A 51 7.10 8.68 4.30
CA GLN A 51 6.09 9.23 3.39
C GLN A 51 5.59 10.60 3.84
N ALA A 52 5.43 10.81 5.16
CA ALA A 52 5.03 12.10 5.70
C ALA A 52 6.09 13.21 5.45
N LEU A 53 7.36 12.83 5.33
CA LEU A 53 8.48 13.74 5.07
C LEU A 53 8.83 13.86 3.57
N ALA A 54 8.49 12.85 2.79
CA ALA A 54 8.90 12.76 1.38
C ALA A 54 8.32 13.87 0.51
N GLY A 55 7.13 14.41 0.83
CA GLY A 55 6.56 15.56 0.13
C GLY A 55 7.49 16.77 0.14
N PHE A 56 8.09 17.09 1.29
CA PHE A 56 9.05 18.20 1.41
C PHE A 56 10.33 17.95 0.61
N LEU A 57 10.75 16.70 0.51
CA LEU A 57 11.93 16.32 -0.30
C LEU A 57 11.62 16.47 -1.79
N VAL A 58 10.44 16.00 -2.23
CA VAL A 58 9.98 16.13 -3.62
C VAL A 58 9.87 17.58 -4.04
N ASP A 59 9.34 18.45 -3.18
CA ASP A 59 9.22 19.89 -3.45
C ASP A 59 10.58 20.59 -3.60
N ARG A 60 11.61 20.14 -2.87
CA ARG A 60 12.95 20.73 -2.88
C ARG A 60 13.85 20.20 -4.01
N VAL A 61 13.80 18.90 -4.26
CA VAL A 61 14.75 18.19 -5.11
C VAL A 61 14.14 17.83 -6.47
N GLY A 62 12.81 17.79 -6.53
CA GLY A 62 12.04 17.31 -7.68
C GLY A 62 11.69 15.83 -7.59
N ALA A 63 10.60 15.44 -8.23
CA ALA A 63 10.03 14.10 -8.11
C ALA A 63 10.94 13.01 -8.72
N ARG A 64 11.54 13.26 -9.90
CA ARG A 64 12.39 12.28 -10.59
C ARG A 64 13.66 11.90 -9.82
N PRO A 65 14.50 12.83 -9.32
CA PRO A 65 15.67 12.47 -8.51
C PRO A 65 15.29 11.70 -7.25
N VAL A 66 14.15 12.03 -6.65
CA VAL A 66 13.63 11.33 -5.46
C VAL A 66 13.24 9.89 -5.81
N LEU A 67 12.55 9.65 -6.94
CA LEU A 67 12.27 8.29 -7.42
C LEU A 67 13.54 7.49 -7.74
N GLN A 68 14.58 8.15 -8.28
CA GLN A 68 15.89 7.51 -8.51
C GLN A 68 16.52 7.05 -7.20
N GLY A 69 16.51 7.90 -6.17
CA GLY A 69 16.98 7.53 -4.83
C GLY A 69 16.18 6.36 -4.22
N ALA A 70 14.86 6.38 -4.39
CA ALA A 70 13.96 5.33 -3.95
C ALA A 70 14.28 3.97 -4.60
N LEU A 71 14.42 3.94 -5.92
CA LEU A 71 14.77 2.73 -6.66
C LEU A 71 16.18 2.24 -6.32
N ALA A 72 17.14 3.14 -6.08
CA ALA A 72 18.48 2.77 -5.59
C ALA A 72 18.42 2.10 -4.22
N CYS A 73 17.55 2.58 -3.31
CA CYS A 73 17.29 1.90 -2.03
C CYS A 73 16.74 0.48 -2.24
N PHE A 74 15.86 0.26 -3.23
CA PHE A 74 15.36 -1.08 -3.54
C PHE A 74 16.45 -2.00 -4.09
N VAL A 75 17.31 -1.50 -4.98
CA VAL A 75 18.48 -2.27 -5.46
C VAL A 75 19.34 -2.67 -4.26
N ALA A 76 19.70 -1.72 -3.41
CA ALA A 76 20.51 -1.98 -2.22
C ALA A 76 19.84 -2.98 -1.27
N ALA A 77 18.54 -2.83 -1.00
CA ALA A 77 17.77 -3.75 -0.16
C ALA A 77 17.81 -5.19 -0.70
N ALA A 78 17.56 -5.38 -1.98
CA ALA A 78 17.57 -6.70 -2.59
C ALA A 78 18.98 -7.34 -2.55
N LEU A 79 20.04 -6.57 -2.77
CA LEU A 79 21.43 -7.05 -2.65
C LEU A 79 21.79 -7.40 -1.20
N VAL A 80 21.33 -6.62 -0.22
CA VAL A 80 21.49 -6.93 1.21
C VAL A 80 20.79 -8.24 1.54
N VAL A 81 19.56 -8.49 1.06
CA VAL A 81 18.89 -9.77 1.27
C VAL A 81 19.66 -10.90 0.57
N ALA A 82 20.08 -10.72 -0.69
CA ALA A 82 20.84 -11.74 -1.43
C ALA A 82 22.12 -12.18 -0.70
N SER A 83 22.78 -11.25 0.02
CA SER A 83 24.00 -11.49 0.81
C SER A 83 23.73 -11.72 2.29
N ALA A 84 22.46 -11.81 2.72
CA ALA A 84 22.10 -11.89 4.13
C ALA A 84 22.71 -13.12 4.83
N GLN A 85 23.19 -12.91 6.06
CA GLN A 85 23.77 -13.95 6.91
C GLN A 85 22.98 -14.14 8.21
N GLY A 86 21.88 -13.42 8.41
CA GLY A 86 21.02 -13.51 9.58
C GLY A 86 20.01 -12.37 9.67
N TYR A 87 19.31 -12.33 10.79
CA TYR A 87 18.20 -11.42 11.03
C TYR A 87 18.60 -9.93 10.90
N ALA A 88 19.77 -9.53 11.39
CA ALA A 88 20.24 -8.15 11.32
C ALA A 88 20.34 -7.64 9.87
N SER A 89 20.82 -8.49 8.93
CA SER A 89 20.85 -8.13 7.51
C SER A 89 19.44 -7.91 6.94
N LEU A 90 18.47 -8.72 7.36
CA LEU A 90 17.08 -8.59 6.93
C LEU A 90 16.43 -7.31 7.51
N VAL A 91 16.79 -6.91 8.74
CA VAL A 91 16.36 -5.63 9.32
C VAL A 91 16.90 -4.46 8.50
N VAL A 92 18.18 -4.48 8.13
CA VAL A 92 18.77 -3.44 7.26
C VAL A 92 18.04 -3.38 5.92
N ALA A 93 17.74 -4.53 5.32
CA ALA A 93 16.97 -4.58 4.08
C ALA A 93 15.56 -4.00 4.26
N ALA A 94 14.86 -4.32 5.35
CA ALA A 94 13.53 -3.79 5.65
C ALA A 94 13.54 -2.26 5.81
N VAL A 95 14.57 -1.69 6.45
CA VAL A 95 14.76 -0.23 6.53
C VAL A 95 14.98 0.37 5.14
N LEU A 96 15.88 -0.21 4.33
CA LEU A 96 16.14 0.27 2.97
C LEU A 96 14.90 0.18 2.07
N MET A 97 14.13 -0.91 2.19
CA MET A 97 12.84 -1.05 1.50
C MET A 97 11.86 0.04 1.92
N GLY A 98 11.74 0.31 3.23
CA GLY A 98 10.87 1.36 3.76
C GLY A 98 11.26 2.75 3.27
N LEU A 99 12.54 3.08 3.29
CA LEU A 99 13.08 4.33 2.74
C LEU A 99 12.82 4.45 1.23
N GLY A 100 12.99 3.34 0.50
CA GLY A 100 12.69 3.29 -0.93
C GLY A 100 11.19 3.47 -1.20
N ASN A 101 10.32 2.87 -0.40
CA ASN A 101 8.86 2.96 -0.61
C ASN A 101 8.26 4.33 -0.27
N ALA A 102 8.77 4.97 0.76
CA ALA A 102 8.24 6.21 1.32
C ALA A 102 7.93 7.33 0.30
N PRO A 103 8.80 7.65 -0.67
CA PRO A 103 8.55 8.79 -1.53
C PRO A 103 7.69 8.49 -2.77
N PHE A 104 7.29 7.23 -3.04
CA PHE A 104 6.61 6.89 -4.29
C PHE A 104 5.31 7.66 -4.49
N HIS A 105 4.39 7.62 -3.52
CA HIS A 105 3.11 8.33 -3.67
C HIS A 105 3.27 9.84 -3.85
N PRO A 106 4.06 10.56 -3.02
CA PRO A 106 4.32 11.98 -3.24
C PRO A 106 4.94 12.29 -4.61
N ALA A 107 5.94 11.52 -5.04
CA ALA A 107 6.61 11.74 -6.31
C ALA A 107 5.73 11.40 -7.52
N ASP A 108 5.07 10.24 -7.48
CA ASP A 108 4.19 9.79 -8.56
C ASP A 108 3.03 10.75 -8.79
N PHE A 109 2.34 11.16 -7.73
CA PHE A 109 1.24 12.11 -7.83
C PHE A 109 1.71 13.48 -8.30
N THR A 110 2.90 13.92 -7.91
CA THR A 110 3.49 15.17 -8.42
C THR A 110 3.70 15.08 -9.93
N ILE A 111 4.32 14.00 -10.43
CA ILE A 111 4.55 13.82 -11.87
C ILE A 111 3.22 13.71 -12.63
N LEU A 112 2.26 12.93 -12.13
CA LEU A 112 0.95 12.77 -12.78
C LEU A 112 0.20 14.09 -12.87
N ASN A 113 0.17 14.88 -11.80
CA ASN A 113 -0.48 16.20 -11.79
C ASN A 113 0.18 17.21 -12.73
N GLN A 114 1.50 17.13 -12.92
CA GLN A 114 2.24 18.04 -13.80
C GLN A 114 2.17 17.63 -15.28
N ARG A 115 2.03 16.33 -15.59
CA ARG A 115 2.18 15.78 -16.95
C ARG A 115 0.87 15.31 -17.58
N VAL A 116 -0.20 15.17 -16.82
CA VAL A 116 -1.49 14.68 -17.31
C VAL A 116 -2.53 15.78 -17.24
N SER A 117 -3.26 16.00 -18.34
CA SER A 117 -4.35 16.98 -18.37
C SER A 117 -5.46 16.61 -17.38
N SER A 118 -6.11 17.62 -16.80
CA SER A 118 -7.17 17.46 -15.79
C SER A 118 -8.29 16.51 -16.26
N ALA A 119 -8.64 16.53 -17.55
CA ALA A 119 -9.66 15.64 -18.14
C ALA A 119 -9.27 14.14 -18.10
N ARG A 120 -7.97 13.82 -18.09
CA ARG A 120 -7.45 12.45 -18.09
C ARG A 120 -6.84 12.02 -16.77
N LEU A 121 -6.79 12.91 -15.78
CA LEU A 121 -6.13 12.66 -14.51
C LEU A 121 -6.77 11.50 -13.72
N GLY A 122 -8.10 11.37 -13.78
CA GLY A 122 -8.81 10.24 -13.16
C GLY A 122 -8.40 8.88 -13.75
N HIS A 123 -8.24 8.79 -15.07
CA HIS A 123 -7.75 7.57 -15.71
C HIS A 123 -6.27 7.28 -15.33
N ALA A 124 -5.47 8.34 -15.15
CA ALA A 124 -4.09 8.23 -14.71
C ALA A 124 -3.98 7.61 -13.31
N PHE A 125 -4.80 8.08 -12.37
CA PHE A 125 -4.83 7.53 -11.01
C PHE A 125 -5.36 6.09 -10.97
N SER A 126 -6.36 5.77 -11.81
CA SER A 126 -6.83 4.39 -11.94
C SER A 126 -5.74 3.45 -12.48
N ALA A 127 -5.04 3.85 -13.54
CA ALA A 127 -3.93 3.08 -14.10
C ALA A 127 -2.77 2.92 -13.09
N HIS A 128 -2.49 3.95 -12.31
CA HIS A 128 -1.51 3.93 -11.22
C HIS A 128 -1.92 2.91 -10.14
N GLY A 129 -3.17 2.91 -9.67
CA GLY A 129 -3.65 1.93 -8.70
C GLY A 129 -3.61 0.49 -9.23
N ILE A 130 -3.97 0.27 -10.51
CA ILE A 130 -3.88 -1.06 -11.15
C ILE A 130 -2.41 -1.51 -11.22
N SER A 131 -1.47 -0.62 -11.58
CA SER A 131 -0.06 -0.97 -11.65
C SER A 131 0.49 -1.45 -10.30
N GLY A 132 0.04 -0.86 -9.18
CA GLY A 132 0.39 -1.33 -7.85
C GLY A 132 -0.09 -2.77 -7.59
N ASN A 133 -1.35 -3.09 -7.91
CA ASN A 133 -1.86 -4.46 -7.76
C ASN A 133 -1.09 -5.47 -8.62
N LEU A 134 -0.68 -5.09 -9.84
CA LEU A 134 0.15 -5.94 -10.70
C LEU A 134 1.55 -6.16 -10.09
N GLY A 135 2.13 -5.16 -9.45
CA GLY A 135 3.38 -5.28 -8.72
C GLY A 135 3.28 -6.31 -7.58
N TRP A 136 2.24 -6.21 -6.75
CA TRP A 136 1.96 -7.20 -5.71
C TRP A 136 1.74 -8.61 -6.28
N ALA A 137 1.00 -8.73 -7.38
CA ALA A 137 0.74 -10.03 -8.02
C ALA A 137 2.01 -10.67 -8.60
N ALA A 138 2.92 -9.87 -9.12
CA ALA A 138 4.15 -10.35 -9.75
C ALA A 138 5.19 -10.87 -8.74
N ALA A 139 5.25 -10.30 -7.53
CA ALA A 139 6.31 -10.58 -6.57
C ALA A 139 6.41 -12.08 -6.17
N PRO A 140 5.33 -12.76 -5.74
CA PRO A 140 5.43 -14.16 -5.35
C PRO A 140 5.84 -15.08 -6.50
N VAL A 141 5.26 -14.87 -7.69
CA VAL A 141 5.58 -15.68 -8.88
C VAL A 141 7.03 -15.50 -9.30
N PHE A 142 7.51 -14.26 -9.31
CA PHE A 142 8.90 -13.94 -9.66
C PHE A 142 9.89 -14.55 -8.65
N LEU A 143 9.68 -14.29 -7.36
CA LEU A 143 10.62 -14.69 -6.32
C LEU A 143 10.67 -16.20 -6.12
N ILE A 144 9.51 -16.85 -6.01
CA ILE A 144 9.45 -18.31 -5.83
C ILE A 144 9.86 -19.02 -7.13
N GLY A 145 9.40 -18.53 -8.29
CA GLY A 145 9.78 -19.10 -9.58
C GLY A 145 11.29 -19.07 -9.81
N LEU A 146 11.92 -17.90 -9.60
CA LEU A 146 13.36 -17.77 -9.79
C LEU A 146 14.17 -18.54 -8.73
N SER A 147 13.69 -18.57 -7.48
CA SER A 147 14.29 -19.39 -6.40
C SER A 147 14.26 -20.87 -6.75
N SER A 148 13.14 -21.37 -7.25
CA SER A 148 12.96 -22.79 -7.63
C SER A 148 13.80 -23.15 -8.84
N LEU A 149 13.85 -22.31 -9.87
CA LEU A 149 14.64 -22.55 -11.08
C LEU A 149 16.15 -22.56 -10.80
N ALA A 150 16.62 -21.70 -9.92
CA ALA A 150 18.04 -21.57 -9.57
C ALA A 150 18.47 -22.46 -8.41
N GLY A 151 17.55 -23.12 -7.71
CA GLY A 151 17.83 -23.88 -6.51
C GLY A 151 18.35 -23.02 -5.34
N SER A 152 18.14 -21.69 -5.38
CA SER A 152 18.64 -20.75 -4.37
C SER A 152 17.75 -19.52 -4.26
N TRP A 153 17.26 -19.27 -3.06
CA TRP A 153 16.51 -18.05 -2.77
C TRP A 153 17.35 -16.76 -2.95
N ARG A 154 18.67 -16.84 -2.79
CA ARG A 154 19.57 -15.68 -2.97
C ARG A 154 19.57 -15.17 -4.42
N VAL A 155 19.48 -16.08 -5.40
CA VAL A 155 19.40 -15.72 -6.82
C VAL A 155 18.10 -14.96 -7.13
N ALA A 156 17.00 -15.27 -6.47
CA ALA A 156 15.75 -14.53 -6.62
C ALA A 156 15.91 -13.05 -6.22
N TYR A 157 16.67 -12.76 -5.16
CA TYR A 157 16.96 -11.39 -4.73
C TYR A 157 17.96 -10.67 -5.63
N VAL A 158 18.94 -11.37 -6.21
CA VAL A 158 19.77 -10.79 -7.28
C VAL A 158 18.89 -10.41 -8.47
N GLY A 159 17.94 -11.27 -8.86
CA GLY A 159 16.96 -10.99 -9.90
C GLY A 159 16.10 -9.76 -9.57
N ALA A 160 15.65 -9.62 -8.32
CA ALA A 160 14.90 -8.45 -7.86
C ALA A 160 15.74 -7.16 -7.90
N ALA A 161 17.04 -7.25 -7.56
CA ALA A 161 17.97 -6.13 -7.69
C ALA A 161 18.16 -5.70 -9.15
N LEU A 162 18.30 -6.66 -10.06
CA LEU A 162 18.39 -6.39 -11.51
C LEU A 162 17.10 -5.77 -12.05
N LEU A 163 15.93 -6.25 -11.61
CA LEU A 163 14.63 -5.67 -11.96
C LEU A 163 14.56 -4.20 -11.52
N ALA A 164 14.84 -3.92 -10.25
CA ALA A 164 14.83 -2.55 -9.72
C ALA A 164 15.87 -1.67 -10.41
N GLY A 165 17.07 -2.20 -10.73
CA GLY A 165 18.13 -1.53 -11.47
C GLY A 165 17.71 -1.18 -12.91
N ALA A 166 17.00 -2.09 -13.59
CA ALA A 166 16.47 -1.83 -14.92
C ALA A 166 15.40 -0.71 -14.90
N VAL A 167 14.52 -0.72 -13.89
CA VAL A 167 13.52 0.35 -13.71
C VAL A 167 14.18 1.67 -13.30
N TRP A 168 15.22 1.63 -12.46
CA TRP A 168 16.03 2.79 -12.14
C TRP A 168 16.64 3.41 -13.41
N LEU A 169 17.23 2.59 -14.27
CA LEU A 169 17.79 3.04 -15.56
C LEU A 169 16.69 3.61 -16.47
N LEU A 170 15.51 2.99 -16.51
CA LEU A 170 14.36 3.51 -17.25
C LEU A 170 13.99 4.92 -16.79
N VAL A 171 13.93 5.17 -15.47
CA VAL A 171 13.65 6.50 -14.89
C VAL A 171 14.76 7.51 -15.20
N VAL A 172 16.02 7.08 -15.26
CA VAL A 172 17.16 7.92 -15.66
C VAL A 172 17.04 8.34 -17.13
N LEU A 173 16.77 7.37 -18.03
CA LEU A 173 16.70 7.59 -19.47
C LEU A 173 15.46 8.39 -19.90
N GLN A 174 14.36 8.26 -19.19
CA GLN A 174 13.07 8.89 -19.53
C GLN A 174 12.86 10.24 -18.82
N ARG A 175 13.92 11.03 -18.63
CA ARG A 175 13.87 12.32 -17.94
C ARG A 175 12.84 13.28 -18.54
N GLU A 176 12.74 13.36 -19.87
CA GLU A 176 11.83 14.27 -20.57
C GLU A 176 10.35 13.93 -20.31
N ALA A 177 10.04 12.66 -20.03
CA ALA A 177 8.69 12.23 -19.69
C ALA A 177 8.32 12.49 -18.23
N LEU A 178 9.29 12.67 -17.34
CA LEU A 178 9.10 12.76 -15.89
C LEU A 178 9.31 14.17 -15.34
N ASP A 179 10.28 14.93 -15.87
CA ASP A 179 10.55 16.31 -15.44
C ASP A 179 9.41 17.25 -15.91
N PRO A 180 9.10 18.31 -15.17
CA PRO A 180 8.08 19.28 -15.58
C PRO A 180 8.43 19.89 -16.95
N PRO A 181 7.42 20.26 -17.77
CA PRO A 181 7.68 20.96 -19.02
C PRO A 181 8.52 22.21 -18.78
N TYR A 182 9.50 22.44 -19.66
CA TYR A 182 10.46 23.55 -19.53
C TYR A 182 9.77 24.94 -19.35
N GLU A 183 8.65 25.15 -20.02
CA GLU A 183 7.86 26.38 -19.90
C GLU A 183 7.22 26.56 -18.54
N ALA A 184 6.76 25.46 -17.90
CA ALA A 184 6.19 25.49 -16.55
C ALA A 184 7.27 25.77 -15.49
N ALA A 185 8.50 25.30 -15.71
CA ALA A 185 9.62 25.55 -14.81
C ALA A 185 10.10 27.04 -14.84
N ARG A 186 9.90 27.74 -15.94
CA ARG A 186 10.24 29.18 -16.06
C ARG A 186 9.14 30.11 -15.59
N SER A 187 7.88 29.68 -15.62
CA SER A 187 6.72 30.48 -15.21
C SER A 187 6.39 30.35 -13.72
N SER A 188 7.04 29.45 -12.99
CA SER A 188 6.95 29.40 -11.53
C SER A 188 7.88 30.46 -10.95
N PRO A 189 7.40 31.54 -10.30
CA PRO A 189 8.26 32.50 -9.64
C PRO A 189 9.05 31.75 -8.55
N PRO A 190 10.32 32.15 -8.31
CA PRO A 190 11.08 31.59 -7.19
C PRO A 190 10.27 31.75 -5.91
N ALA A 191 10.27 30.72 -5.05
CA ALA A 191 9.42 30.63 -3.86
C ALA A 191 9.50 31.89 -2.93
N THR A 192 10.54 32.69 -3.06
CA THR A 192 10.75 33.98 -2.40
C THR A 192 9.91 35.13 -2.99
N GLU A 193 9.63 35.15 -4.29
CA GLU A 193 8.88 36.25 -4.93
C GLU A 193 7.38 36.02 -4.88
N ALA A 194 6.90 34.77 -5.02
CA ALA A 194 5.49 34.45 -4.86
C ALA A 194 4.97 34.77 -3.45
N SER A 195 5.82 34.63 -2.41
CA SER A 195 5.49 35.01 -1.04
C SER A 195 5.47 36.55 -0.84
N ALA A 196 6.24 37.28 -1.61
CA ALA A 196 6.32 38.75 -1.51
C ALA A 196 5.18 39.44 -2.27
N GLU A 197 4.79 38.96 -3.46
CA GLU A 197 3.67 39.55 -4.23
C GLU A 197 2.31 39.22 -3.65
N GLN A 198 2.09 38.02 -3.10
CA GLN A 198 0.86 37.72 -2.36
C GLN A 198 0.75 38.51 -1.05
N GLY A 199 1.86 38.87 -0.41
CA GLY A 199 1.89 39.73 0.75
C GLY A 199 1.60 41.23 0.45
N ALA A 200 1.89 41.67 -0.77
CA ALA A 200 1.64 43.08 -1.18
C ALA A 200 0.21 43.31 -1.68
N ALA A 201 -0.46 42.29 -2.23
CA ALA A 201 -1.83 42.41 -2.75
C ALA A 201 -2.93 42.26 -1.68
N MET A 202 -2.62 41.62 -0.54
CA MET A 202 -3.50 41.56 0.63
C MET A 202 -3.07 42.62 1.64
N GLY A 203 -3.73 43.79 1.59
CA GLY A 203 -3.52 44.88 2.55
C GLY A 203 -3.54 44.35 3.99
N ARG A 204 -2.50 44.71 4.75
CA ARG A 204 -2.28 44.61 6.21
C ARG A 204 -3.40 43.91 7.00
N VAL A 205 -3.55 42.62 6.86
CA VAL A 205 -4.15 41.79 7.88
C VAL A 205 -2.99 41.46 8.84
N ALA A 206 -3.15 41.81 10.11
CA ALA A 206 -2.15 41.54 11.15
C ALA A 206 -1.71 40.10 11.08
N ALA A 207 -0.40 39.86 10.92
CA ALA A 207 0.17 38.51 10.84
C ALA A 207 -0.26 37.72 12.09
N LYS A 208 -1.09 36.70 11.88
CA LYS A 208 -1.44 35.74 12.97
C LYS A 208 -0.14 35.13 13.50
N PRO A 209 0.02 34.95 14.82
CA PRO A 209 1.17 34.29 15.38
C PRO A 209 1.32 32.90 14.73
N LEU A 210 2.53 32.51 14.31
CA LEU A 210 2.87 31.20 13.72
C LEU A 210 2.32 29.99 14.51
N ALA A 211 2.15 30.16 15.84
CA ALA A 211 1.53 29.16 16.71
C ALA A 211 0.02 29.03 16.47
N ALA A 212 -0.69 30.12 16.15
CA ALA A 212 -2.12 30.10 15.87
C ALA A 212 -2.40 29.49 14.49
N GLU A 213 -1.57 29.77 13.48
CA GLU A 213 -1.64 29.11 12.16
C GLU A 213 -1.37 27.61 12.23
N ARG A 214 -0.42 27.18 13.06
CA ARG A 214 -0.13 25.74 13.31
C ARG A 214 -1.30 25.06 14.02
N LEU A 215 -1.96 25.71 14.98
CA LEU A 215 -3.12 25.16 15.68
C LEU A 215 -4.34 25.04 14.74
N GLU A 216 -4.57 26.01 13.87
CA GLU A 216 -5.61 25.93 12.82
C GLU A 216 -5.26 24.85 11.78
N ALA A 217 -3.98 24.71 11.43
CA ALA A 217 -3.52 23.66 10.52
C ALA A 217 -3.77 22.23 11.05
N LEU A 218 -3.83 22.04 12.36
CA LEU A 218 -4.09 20.75 13.01
C LEU A 218 -5.56 20.57 13.45
N ALA A 219 -6.42 21.58 13.24
CA ALA A 219 -7.81 21.52 13.69
C ALA A 219 -8.60 20.34 13.08
N PHE A 220 -8.21 19.88 11.87
CA PHE A 220 -8.83 18.73 11.22
C PHE A 220 -8.64 17.41 11.99
N LEU A 221 -7.59 17.29 12.81
CA LEU A 221 -7.34 16.13 13.68
C LEU A 221 -8.41 15.96 14.79
N LYS A 222 -9.16 17.04 15.09
CA LYS A 222 -10.28 17.00 16.02
C LYS A 222 -11.56 16.40 15.41
N LEU A 223 -11.59 16.12 14.12
CA LEU A 223 -12.76 15.59 13.44
C LEU A 223 -12.89 14.08 13.72
N PRO A 224 -13.97 13.61 14.41
CA PRO A 224 -14.12 12.17 14.69
C PRO A 224 -14.23 11.30 13.44
N VAL A 225 -14.73 11.88 12.33
CA VAL A 225 -14.84 11.15 11.06
C VAL A 225 -13.47 10.83 10.45
N LEU A 226 -12.46 11.66 10.69
CA LEU A 226 -11.09 11.40 10.26
C LEU A 226 -10.55 10.10 10.88
N TRP A 227 -10.72 9.95 12.19
CA TRP A 227 -10.25 8.77 12.92
C TRP A 227 -11.03 7.51 12.58
N LEU A 228 -12.32 7.65 12.21
CA LEU A 228 -13.08 6.54 11.65
C LEU A 228 -12.52 6.11 10.28
N CYS A 229 -12.18 7.06 9.41
CA CYS A 229 -11.55 6.75 8.13
C CYS A 229 -10.15 6.12 8.31
N PHE A 230 -9.33 6.66 9.22
CA PHE A 230 -8.05 6.06 9.61
C PHE A 230 -8.22 4.63 10.11
N GLY A 231 -9.15 4.43 11.08
CA GLY A 231 -9.44 3.12 11.63
C GLY A 231 -9.97 2.13 10.59
N PHE A 232 -10.74 2.60 9.61
CA PHE A 232 -11.19 1.78 8.49
C PHE A 232 -9.98 1.25 7.68
N PHE A 233 -9.06 2.13 7.31
CA PHE A 233 -7.85 1.71 6.59
C PHE A 233 -6.99 0.77 7.43
N PHE A 234 -6.79 1.09 8.70
CA PHE A 234 -6.03 0.26 9.63
C PHE A 234 -6.56 -1.19 9.66
N VAL A 235 -7.86 -1.39 9.85
CA VAL A 235 -8.41 -2.75 9.95
C VAL A 235 -8.44 -3.47 8.60
N VAL A 236 -8.72 -2.76 7.51
CA VAL A 236 -8.73 -3.37 6.17
C VAL A 236 -7.34 -3.82 5.76
N THR A 237 -6.32 -3.05 6.07
CA THR A 237 -4.93 -3.43 5.78
C THR A 237 -4.39 -4.47 6.75
N ALA A 238 -4.91 -4.57 7.97
CA ALA A 238 -4.64 -5.71 8.83
C ALA A 238 -5.09 -7.03 8.17
N ALA A 239 -6.30 -7.06 7.57
CA ALA A 239 -6.76 -8.22 6.80
C ALA A 239 -5.86 -8.48 5.58
N LEU A 240 -5.45 -7.42 4.88
CA LEU A 240 -4.56 -7.54 3.72
C LEU A 240 -3.17 -8.08 4.12
N SER A 241 -2.63 -7.67 5.28
CA SER A 241 -1.40 -8.19 5.87
C SER A 241 -1.48 -9.70 6.11
N ALA A 242 -2.60 -10.19 6.66
CA ALA A 242 -2.83 -11.62 6.85
C ALA A 242 -2.71 -12.40 5.53
N ILE A 243 -3.36 -11.90 4.48
CA ILE A 243 -3.38 -12.59 3.18
C ILE A 243 -2.04 -12.46 2.45
N GLN A 244 -1.49 -11.25 2.35
CA GLN A 244 -0.25 -11.02 1.59
C GLN A 244 0.98 -11.64 2.21
N THR A 245 1.04 -11.66 3.55
CA THR A 245 2.26 -12.04 4.27
C THR A 245 2.20 -13.47 4.79
N PHE A 246 1.04 -13.92 5.27
CA PHE A 246 0.93 -15.16 6.05
C PHE A 246 -0.04 -16.20 5.48
N SER A 247 -0.81 -15.91 4.41
CA SER A 247 -1.70 -16.93 3.82
C SER A 247 -0.94 -18.16 3.31
N GLY A 248 0.25 -17.98 2.75
CA GLY A 248 1.08 -19.08 2.27
C GLY A 248 1.44 -20.05 3.38
N PRO A 249 2.17 -19.62 4.42
CA PRO A 249 2.50 -20.49 5.57
C PRO A 249 1.26 -21.05 6.28
N ALA A 250 0.18 -20.27 6.40
CA ALA A 250 -1.06 -20.74 7.03
C ALA A 250 -1.74 -21.86 6.23
N LEU A 251 -1.77 -21.76 4.89
CA LEU A 251 -2.30 -22.82 4.02
C LEU A 251 -1.42 -24.06 4.01
N GLN A 252 -0.10 -23.90 4.08
CA GLN A 252 0.81 -25.03 4.24
C GLN A 252 0.52 -25.78 5.54
N ALA A 253 0.40 -25.07 6.65
CA ALA A 253 0.17 -25.67 7.97
C ALA A 253 -1.24 -26.29 8.10
N LEU A 254 -2.28 -25.66 7.52
CA LEU A 254 -3.67 -26.09 7.69
C LEU A 254 -4.11 -27.16 6.67
N TYR A 255 -3.56 -27.11 5.45
CA TYR A 255 -3.99 -27.95 4.33
C TYR A 255 -2.89 -28.81 3.73
N GLY A 256 -1.65 -28.74 4.24
CA GLY A 256 -0.51 -29.48 3.70
C GLY A 256 -0.09 -29.06 2.27
N LEU A 257 -0.44 -27.84 1.85
CA LEU A 257 -0.20 -27.39 0.48
C LEU A 257 1.29 -27.06 0.26
N PRO A 258 1.85 -27.35 -0.93
CA PRO A 258 3.21 -26.94 -1.25
C PRO A 258 3.33 -25.43 -1.39
N LEU A 259 4.54 -24.90 -1.15
CA LEU A 259 4.81 -23.45 -1.20
C LEU A 259 4.36 -22.80 -2.52
N ALA A 260 4.60 -23.49 -3.64
CA ALA A 260 4.21 -22.97 -4.96
C ALA A 260 2.69 -22.79 -5.11
N ALA A 261 1.88 -23.72 -4.57
CA ALA A 261 0.42 -23.58 -4.57
C ALA A 261 -0.03 -22.43 -3.67
N SER A 262 0.63 -22.27 -2.53
CA SER A 262 0.35 -21.18 -1.59
C SER A 262 0.70 -19.80 -2.18
N ALA A 263 1.75 -19.70 -3.00
CA ALA A 263 2.13 -18.48 -3.69
C ALA A 263 1.08 -17.99 -4.69
N THR A 264 0.38 -18.93 -5.34
CA THR A 264 -0.69 -18.57 -6.31
C THR A 264 -1.84 -17.83 -5.64
N VAL A 265 -2.04 -18.01 -4.33
CA VAL A 265 -3.08 -17.31 -3.56
C VAL A 265 -2.86 -15.80 -3.59
N VAL A 266 -1.69 -15.32 -3.24
CA VAL A 266 -1.42 -13.87 -3.20
C VAL A 266 -1.53 -13.28 -4.60
N THR A 267 -0.94 -13.93 -5.59
CA THR A 267 -1.03 -13.49 -7.00
C THR A 267 -2.48 -13.46 -7.47
N GLY A 268 -3.22 -14.55 -7.28
CA GLY A 268 -4.62 -14.64 -7.70
C GLY A 268 -5.52 -13.64 -6.95
N PHE A 269 -5.33 -13.49 -5.63
CA PHE A 269 -6.02 -12.50 -4.81
C PHE A 269 -5.81 -11.07 -5.36
N MET A 270 -4.57 -10.71 -5.69
CA MET A 270 -4.25 -9.37 -6.22
C MET A 270 -4.82 -9.16 -7.63
N LEU A 271 -4.77 -10.16 -8.50
CA LEU A 271 -5.33 -10.07 -9.85
C LEU A 271 -6.87 -9.95 -9.82
N LEU A 272 -7.55 -10.79 -9.02
CA LEU A 272 -9.00 -10.65 -8.82
C LEU A 272 -9.34 -9.36 -8.07
N GLY A 273 -8.49 -8.89 -7.17
CA GLY A 273 -8.62 -7.58 -6.54
C GLY A 273 -8.55 -6.43 -7.56
N ALA A 274 -7.62 -6.47 -8.50
CA ALA A 274 -7.56 -5.50 -9.59
C ALA A 274 -8.82 -5.53 -10.47
N LEU A 275 -9.32 -6.71 -10.84
CA LEU A 275 -10.59 -6.87 -11.54
C LEU A 275 -11.75 -6.30 -10.71
N GLY A 276 -11.78 -6.62 -9.41
CA GLY A 276 -12.77 -6.08 -8.48
C GLY A 276 -12.75 -4.55 -8.42
N MET A 277 -11.58 -3.91 -8.42
CA MET A 277 -11.45 -2.45 -8.45
C MET A 277 -12.05 -1.86 -9.74
N VAL A 278 -11.83 -2.47 -10.90
CA VAL A 278 -12.43 -2.01 -12.15
C VAL A 278 -13.95 -2.10 -12.07
N LEU A 279 -14.49 -3.26 -11.67
CA LEU A 279 -15.95 -3.47 -11.53
C LEU A 279 -16.54 -2.54 -10.47
N GLY A 280 -15.87 -2.37 -9.33
CA GLY A 280 -16.25 -1.48 -8.25
C GLY A 280 -16.28 -0.01 -8.67
N GLY A 281 -15.39 0.41 -9.58
CA GLY A 281 -15.39 1.74 -10.18
C GLY A 281 -16.70 2.03 -10.94
N PHE A 282 -17.14 1.11 -11.80
CA PHE A 282 -18.43 1.24 -12.49
C PHE A 282 -19.62 1.19 -11.53
N LEU A 283 -19.53 0.36 -10.50
CA LEU A 283 -20.61 0.19 -9.51
C LEU A 283 -20.74 1.45 -8.63
N SER A 284 -19.64 2.00 -8.14
CA SER A 284 -19.62 3.20 -7.28
C SER A 284 -20.16 4.45 -7.97
N ALA A 285 -20.09 4.51 -9.30
CA ALA A 285 -20.66 5.60 -10.09
C ALA A 285 -22.20 5.53 -10.20
N ARG A 286 -22.81 4.38 -9.90
CA ARG A 286 -24.26 4.12 -10.06
C ARG A 286 -25.00 3.97 -8.72
N ILE A 287 -24.28 3.71 -7.64
CA ILE A 287 -24.86 3.43 -6.31
C ILE A 287 -24.64 4.62 -5.38
N GLU A 288 -25.71 5.12 -4.79
CA GLU A 288 -25.64 6.22 -3.82
C GLU A 288 -25.11 5.76 -2.43
N ARG A 289 -25.48 4.56 -2.01
CA ARG A 289 -25.13 3.98 -0.71
C ARG A 289 -23.82 3.20 -0.81
N LEU A 290 -22.71 3.91 -0.79
CA LEU A 290 -21.37 3.33 -0.90
C LEU A 290 -21.05 2.35 0.23
N GLU A 291 -21.57 2.60 1.44
CA GLU A 291 -21.41 1.73 2.62
C GLU A 291 -22.04 0.36 2.41
N LEU A 292 -23.11 0.24 1.63
CA LEU A 292 -23.70 -1.06 1.29
C LEU A 292 -22.81 -1.89 0.38
N THR A 293 -22.23 -1.27 -0.65
CA THR A 293 -21.28 -1.94 -1.55
C THR A 293 -20.09 -2.47 -0.77
N ILE A 294 -19.51 -1.64 0.12
CA ILE A 294 -18.42 -2.04 1.01
C ILE A 294 -18.88 -3.20 1.91
N GLY A 295 -20.07 -3.04 2.52
CA GLY A 295 -20.64 -4.03 3.45
C GLY A 295 -20.81 -5.40 2.80
N VAL A 296 -21.47 -5.47 1.65
CA VAL A 296 -21.71 -6.74 0.94
C VAL A 296 -20.41 -7.38 0.48
N ALA A 297 -19.55 -6.59 -0.20
CA ALA A 297 -18.32 -7.10 -0.78
C ALA A 297 -17.33 -7.61 0.28
N MET A 298 -17.11 -6.85 1.35
CA MET A 298 -16.20 -7.27 2.43
C MET A 298 -16.80 -8.38 3.31
N SER A 299 -18.12 -8.39 3.55
CA SER A 299 -18.76 -9.50 4.29
C SER A 299 -18.65 -10.81 3.52
N LEU A 300 -18.79 -10.78 2.19
CA LEU A 300 -18.58 -11.96 1.36
C LEU A 300 -17.12 -12.43 1.45
N SER A 301 -16.14 -11.54 1.32
CA SER A 301 -14.73 -11.89 1.51
C SER A 301 -14.44 -12.46 2.91
N ALA A 302 -15.03 -11.88 3.94
CA ALA A 302 -14.92 -12.40 5.31
C ALA A 302 -15.52 -13.82 5.44
N LEU A 303 -16.70 -14.06 4.87
CA LEU A 303 -17.33 -15.38 4.87
C LEU A 303 -16.42 -16.43 4.20
N LEU A 304 -15.81 -16.09 3.06
CA LEU A 304 -14.88 -17.00 2.40
C LEU A 304 -13.69 -17.33 3.29
N MET A 305 -13.14 -16.36 4.02
CA MET A 305 -12.05 -16.62 4.98
C MET A 305 -12.49 -17.45 6.19
N LEU A 306 -13.72 -17.28 6.68
CA LEU A 306 -14.27 -18.15 7.71
C LEU A 306 -14.38 -19.60 7.25
N VAL A 307 -14.78 -19.83 5.99
CA VAL A 307 -14.81 -21.18 5.41
C VAL A 307 -13.39 -21.76 5.30
N VAL A 308 -12.41 -20.96 4.83
CA VAL A 308 -11.00 -21.40 4.77
C VAL A 308 -10.46 -21.71 6.17
N SER A 309 -10.77 -20.90 7.17
CA SER A 309 -10.28 -21.10 8.54
C SER A 309 -10.79 -22.39 9.19
N SER A 310 -11.92 -22.94 8.74
CA SER A 310 -12.52 -24.15 9.30
C SER A 310 -11.69 -25.42 9.06
N GLY A 311 -10.80 -25.43 8.06
CA GLY A 311 -10.09 -26.65 7.64
C GLY A 311 -10.97 -27.72 7.00
N ALA A 312 -12.28 -27.47 6.83
CA ALA A 312 -13.25 -28.46 6.39
C ALA A 312 -13.32 -28.65 4.86
N VAL A 313 -12.69 -27.75 4.08
CA VAL A 313 -12.66 -27.83 2.62
C VAL A 313 -11.34 -28.44 2.14
N SER A 314 -11.29 -28.90 0.87
CA SER A 314 -10.04 -29.40 0.29
C SER A 314 -9.05 -28.23 0.03
N GLY A 315 -7.74 -28.51 0.01
CA GLY A 315 -6.70 -27.52 -0.24
C GLY A 315 -6.92 -26.68 -1.51
N PRO A 316 -7.22 -27.29 -2.69
CA PRO A 316 -7.54 -26.54 -3.90
C PRO A 316 -8.76 -25.62 -3.76
N VAL A 317 -9.79 -26.04 -3.03
CA VAL A 317 -10.96 -25.19 -2.74
C VAL A 317 -10.57 -24.03 -1.85
N ALA A 318 -9.77 -24.25 -0.80
CA ALA A 318 -9.26 -23.19 0.07
C ALA A 318 -8.47 -22.14 -0.73
N VAL A 319 -7.61 -22.54 -1.65
CA VAL A 319 -6.89 -21.65 -2.58
C VAL A 319 -7.88 -20.83 -3.41
N ALA A 320 -8.87 -21.47 -4.03
CA ALA A 320 -9.87 -20.79 -4.84
C ALA A 320 -10.69 -19.76 -4.05
N LEU A 321 -11.09 -20.10 -2.82
CA LEU A 321 -11.82 -19.19 -1.93
C LEU A 321 -10.97 -17.99 -1.50
N CYS A 322 -9.69 -18.19 -1.20
CA CYS A 322 -8.76 -17.10 -0.92
C CYS A 322 -8.63 -16.16 -2.12
N ILE A 323 -8.46 -16.70 -3.32
CA ILE A 323 -8.37 -15.92 -4.56
C ILE A 323 -9.67 -15.13 -4.80
N LEU A 324 -10.82 -15.77 -4.63
CA LEU A 324 -12.13 -15.14 -4.82
C LEU A 324 -12.39 -14.00 -3.82
N ALA A 325 -11.88 -14.10 -2.60
CA ALA A 325 -11.98 -13.03 -1.61
C ALA A 325 -11.30 -11.73 -2.10
N GLY A 326 -10.30 -11.84 -2.96
CA GLY A 326 -9.66 -10.69 -3.62
C GLY A 326 -10.64 -9.85 -4.43
N LEU A 327 -11.57 -10.50 -5.15
CA LEU A 327 -12.60 -9.80 -5.93
C LEU A 327 -13.46 -8.90 -5.03
N GLY A 328 -13.94 -9.41 -3.90
CA GLY A 328 -14.75 -8.62 -2.95
C GLY A 328 -13.96 -7.48 -2.32
N SER A 329 -12.72 -7.74 -1.89
CA SER A 329 -11.82 -6.72 -1.35
C SER A 329 -11.56 -5.59 -2.36
N GLY A 330 -11.30 -5.92 -3.63
CA GLY A 330 -11.09 -4.95 -4.70
C GLY A 330 -12.35 -4.17 -5.04
N LEU A 331 -13.51 -4.83 -5.11
CA LEU A 331 -14.79 -4.21 -5.45
C LEU A 331 -15.20 -3.13 -4.42
N ALA A 332 -14.83 -3.31 -3.16
CA ALA A 332 -15.05 -2.32 -2.11
C ALA A 332 -14.17 -1.06 -2.26
N GLY A 333 -13.02 -1.14 -2.94
CA GLY A 333 -12.01 -0.08 -3.02
C GLY A 333 -12.54 1.28 -3.49
N PRO A 334 -13.12 1.40 -4.70
CA PRO A 334 -13.64 2.67 -5.21
C PRO A 334 -14.74 3.28 -4.33
N SER A 335 -15.64 2.44 -3.79
CA SER A 335 -16.68 2.90 -2.86
C SER A 335 -16.09 3.44 -1.56
N ARG A 336 -15.02 2.83 -1.05
CA ARG A 336 -14.25 3.29 0.10
C ARG A 336 -13.67 4.68 -0.15
N ASP A 337 -12.97 4.86 -1.27
CA ASP A 337 -12.30 6.13 -1.59
C ASP A 337 -13.31 7.26 -1.78
N MET A 338 -14.44 6.97 -2.41
CA MET A 338 -15.57 7.92 -2.53
C MET A 338 -16.20 8.26 -1.18
N LEU A 339 -16.33 7.29 -0.25
CA LEU A 339 -16.85 7.52 1.09
C LEU A 339 -15.95 8.48 1.88
N ILE A 340 -14.63 8.29 1.81
CA ILE A 340 -13.64 9.17 2.43
C ILE A 340 -13.70 10.57 1.83
N ARG A 341 -13.78 10.67 0.49
CA ARG A 341 -13.92 11.95 -0.19
C ARG A 341 -15.14 12.73 0.30
N ARG A 342 -16.29 12.05 0.48
CA ARG A 342 -17.51 12.66 1.03
C ARG A 342 -17.34 13.08 2.50
N ALA A 343 -16.50 12.42 3.26
CA ALA A 343 -16.21 12.70 4.66
C ALA A 343 -15.20 13.85 4.85
N THR A 344 -14.44 14.22 3.80
CA THR A 344 -13.36 15.20 3.84
C THR A 344 -13.90 16.61 3.73
N PRO A 345 -13.57 17.55 4.66
CA PRO A 345 -13.95 18.96 4.55
C PRO A 345 -13.30 19.66 3.34
N PRO A 346 -13.97 20.66 2.75
CA PRO A 346 -13.38 21.50 1.70
C PRO A 346 -12.07 22.15 2.17
N GLY A 347 -11.04 22.15 1.32
CA GLY A 347 -9.73 22.78 1.61
C GLY A 347 -8.78 21.98 2.49
N ALA A 348 -9.20 20.82 3.05
CA ALA A 348 -8.36 19.96 3.89
C ALA A 348 -7.93 18.65 3.21
N THR A 349 -8.16 18.50 1.91
CA THR A 349 -8.04 17.21 1.18
C THR A 349 -6.68 16.56 1.36
N GLY A 350 -5.57 17.27 1.12
CA GLY A 350 -4.23 16.69 1.20
C GLY A 350 -3.87 16.19 2.61
N ARG A 351 -4.18 16.99 3.65
CA ARG A 351 -3.87 16.66 5.05
C ARG A 351 -4.72 15.49 5.55
N VAL A 352 -6.02 15.48 5.22
CA VAL A 352 -6.95 14.41 5.59
C VAL A 352 -6.54 13.10 4.91
N TYR A 353 -6.27 13.13 3.61
CA TYR A 353 -5.82 11.92 2.90
C TYR A 353 -4.49 11.41 3.44
N GLY A 354 -3.49 12.27 3.67
CA GLY A 354 -2.22 11.86 4.27
C GLY A 354 -2.39 11.14 5.61
N THR A 355 -3.22 11.70 6.51
CA THR A 355 -3.49 11.09 7.81
C THR A 355 -4.31 9.80 7.69
N VAL A 356 -5.32 9.76 6.85
CA VAL A 356 -6.17 8.59 6.67
C VAL A 356 -5.38 7.44 6.04
N TYR A 357 -4.54 7.73 5.04
CA TYR A 357 -3.73 6.72 4.38
C TYR A 357 -2.57 6.20 5.25
N SER A 358 -2.08 6.95 6.24
CA SER A 358 -1.13 6.41 7.22
C SER A 358 -1.72 5.26 8.05
N GLY A 359 -3.06 5.13 8.09
CA GLY A 359 -3.74 3.95 8.62
C GLY A 359 -3.38 2.66 7.87
N LEU A 360 -3.04 2.74 6.57
CA LEU A 360 -2.57 1.58 5.79
C LEU A 360 -1.27 1.02 6.37
N ASP A 361 -0.24 1.87 6.47
CA ASP A 361 1.07 1.46 6.99
C ASP A 361 0.98 1.00 8.44
N ALA A 362 0.18 1.71 9.27
CA ALA A 362 -0.04 1.34 10.66
C ALA A 362 -0.74 -0.03 10.79
N GLY A 363 -1.73 -0.32 9.93
CA GLY A 363 -2.42 -1.61 9.91
C GLY A 363 -1.49 -2.78 9.59
N PHE A 364 -0.64 -2.63 8.56
CA PHE A 364 0.39 -3.63 8.24
C PHE A 364 1.42 -3.77 9.38
N ALA A 365 1.93 -2.66 9.89
CA ALA A 365 2.97 -2.66 10.91
C ALA A 365 2.53 -3.38 12.20
N VAL A 366 1.28 -3.22 12.61
CA VAL A 366 0.75 -3.83 13.84
C VAL A 366 0.30 -5.28 13.58
N ALA A 367 -0.33 -5.54 12.44
CA ALA A 367 -0.94 -6.85 12.18
C ALA A 367 0.10 -7.93 11.86
N ALA A 368 1.19 -7.60 11.16
CA ALA A 368 2.16 -8.59 10.73
C ALA A 368 2.80 -9.39 11.87
N PRO A 369 3.32 -8.81 12.95
CA PRO A 369 3.86 -9.60 14.07
C PRO A 369 2.78 -10.40 14.79
N LEU A 370 1.54 -9.91 14.84
CA LEU A 370 0.42 -10.64 15.47
C LEU A 370 0.10 -11.93 14.69
N PHE A 371 0.01 -11.86 13.37
CA PHE A 371 -0.23 -13.06 12.56
C PHE A 371 0.96 -14.02 12.56
N GLY A 372 2.19 -13.49 12.62
CA GLY A 372 3.38 -14.31 12.83
C GLY A 372 3.33 -15.06 14.17
N TRP A 373 2.94 -14.37 15.24
CA TRP A 373 2.77 -14.97 16.56
C TRP A 373 1.74 -16.11 16.57
N LEU A 374 0.61 -15.94 15.88
CA LEU A 374 -0.39 -17.01 15.72
C LEU A 374 0.19 -18.27 15.07
N LEU A 375 1.01 -18.11 14.03
CA LEU A 375 1.67 -19.24 13.36
C LEU A 375 2.71 -19.92 14.25
N ASP A 376 3.51 -19.15 14.99
CA ASP A 376 4.49 -19.69 15.91
C ASP A 376 3.85 -20.54 17.05
N HIS A 377 2.58 -20.23 17.40
CA HIS A 377 1.80 -20.97 18.40
C HIS A 377 0.89 -22.05 17.81
N GLY A 378 1.11 -22.45 16.55
CA GLY A 378 0.34 -23.53 15.92
C GLY A 378 -1.12 -23.17 15.63
N GLN A 379 -1.42 -21.89 15.42
CA GLN A 379 -2.78 -21.40 15.15
C GLN A 379 -2.94 -20.86 13.71
N PRO A 380 -2.69 -21.67 12.65
CA PRO A 380 -2.76 -21.20 11.27
C PRO A 380 -4.16 -20.72 10.85
N ALA A 381 -5.23 -21.33 11.40
CA ALA A 381 -6.60 -20.87 11.20
C ALA A 381 -6.81 -19.42 11.66
N GLY A 382 -6.07 -18.99 12.70
CA GLY A 382 -6.12 -17.64 13.25
C GLY A 382 -5.77 -16.54 12.23
N VAL A 383 -4.95 -16.84 11.23
CA VAL A 383 -4.63 -15.89 10.14
C VAL A 383 -5.89 -15.56 9.34
N PHE A 384 -6.68 -16.56 8.96
CA PHE A 384 -7.91 -16.38 8.18
C PHE A 384 -9.05 -15.83 9.03
N LEU A 385 -9.16 -16.26 10.29
CA LEU A 385 -10.11 -15.70 11.27
C LEU A 385 -9.84 -14.22 11.53
N GLY A 386 -8.57 -13.85 11.69
CA GLY A 386 -8.15 -12.46 11.87
C GLY A 386 -8.44 -11.60 10.64
N ALA A 387 -8.21 -12.11 9.44
CA ALA A 387 -8.58 -11.42 8.19
C ALA A 387 -10.10 -11.21 8.10
N ALA A 388 -10.89 -12.24 8.39
CA ALA A 388 -12.34 -12.15 8.39
C ALA A 388 -12.85 -11.14 9.42
N GLY A 389 -12.35 -11.20 10.67
CA GLY A 389 -12.70 -10.27 11.73
C GLY A 389 -12.33 -8.82 11.39
N ALA A 390 -11.17 -8.60 10.80
CA ALA A 390 -10.72 -7.28 10.36
C ALA A 390 -11.62 -6.71 9.24
N TRP A 391 -12.02 -7.51 8.25
CA TRP A 391 -12.97 -7.06 7.22
C TRP A 391 -14.35 -6.78 7.80
N LEU A 392 -14.89 -7.61 8.71
CA LEU A 392 -16.17 -7.35 9.38
C LEU A 392 -16.12 -6.08 10.23
N MET A 393 -15.01 -5.82 10.91
CA MET A 393 -14.78 -4.56 11.62
C MET A 393 -14.74 -3.38 10.65
N GLY A 394 -14.13 -3.53 9.49
CA GLY A 394 -14.16 -2.55 8.39
C GLY A 394 -15.58 -2.24 7.93
N VAL A 395 -16.44 -3.27 7.78
CA VAL A 395 -17.87 -3.09 7.45
C VAL A 395 -18.58 -2.26 8.53
N ALA A 396 -18.36 -2.57 9.81
CA ALA A 396 -18.95 -1.81 10.90
C ALA A 396 -18.51 -0.34 10.90
N VAL A 397 -17.22 -0.08 10.68
CA VAL A 397 -16.67 1.29 10.58
C VAL A 397 -17.24 2.02 9.37
N ALA A 398 -17.35 1.39 8.20
CA ALA A 398 -17.94 1.99 7.00
C ALA A 398 -19.40 2.38 7.23
N ALA A 399 -20.19 1.51 7.90
CA ALA A 399 -21.57 1.79 8.27
C ALA A 399 -21.68 3.00 9.23
N LEU A 400 -20.76 3.11 10.21
CA LEU A 400 -20.69 4.28 11.10
C LEU A 400 -20.38 5.58 10.36
N ILE A 401 -19.44 5.54 9.39
CA ILE A 401 -19.13 6.70 8.55
C ILE A 401 -20.37 7.09 7.74
N GLY A 402 -21.04 6.14 7.08
CA GLY A 402 -22.24 6.37 6.29
C GLY A 402 -23.36 7.03 7.10
N ARG A 403 -23.63 6.51 8.32
CA ARG A 403 -24.63 7.10 9.25
C ARG A 403 -24.29 8.54 9.61
N ARG A 404 -23.03 8.84 9.96
CA ARG A 404 -22.62 10.23 10.30
C ARG A 404 -22.73 11.19 9.13
N LEU A 405 -22.47 10.72 7.92
CA LEU A 405 -22.64 11.56 6.72
C LEU A 405 -24.12 11.80 6.38
N ALA A 406 -25.00 10.85 6.62
CA ALA A 406 -26.45 11.02 6.46
C ALA A 406 -27.00 12.09 7.42
N HIS A 407 -26.60 12.08 8.70
CA HIS A 407 -27.02 13.09 9.68
C HIS A 407 -26.51 14.51 9.43
N ARG A 408 -25.49 14.71 8.59
CA ARG A 408 -24.99 16.04 8.20
C ARG A 408 -25.76 16.65 7.03
N ARG A 409 -26.60 15.86 6.36
CA ARG A 409 -27.40 16.33 5.20
C ARG A 409 -28.82 16.76 5.59
N VAL A 410 -29.23 16.49 6.82
CA VAL A 410 -30.45 16.97 7.48
C VAL A 410 -30.10 18.17 8.37
#